data_8514bfbbf811a28bdd96eb5bbd4e511b
#
_entry.id   8514bfbbf811a28bdd96eb5bbd4e511b
#
_cell.length_a   1.000
_cell.length_b   1.000
_cell.length_c   1.000
_cell.angle_alpha   90.00
_cell.angle_beta   90.00
_cell.angle_gamma   90.00
#
_symmetry.space_group_name_H-M   'P 1'
#
loop_
_entity.id
_entity.type
_entity.pdbx_description
1 polymer ?
#
loop_
_entity_poly.entity_id
_entity_poly.type
_entity_poly.pdbx_seq_one_letter_code
_entity_poly.pdbx_strand_id
1 'polypeptide(L)'
;MIKVLVAEENVAEANKYCRYLSKCRDLKIKTVNSGDQALSTYLKIKPNIFILDSHFNDINSTEIIDRLSITYNEGNNSNILLTANSAEEQVTFVNVSKIYKLFKKPVKLRNLYNTISQMNEKYKYDDFDENEMNLLLRELGFVINSPCTDLMIEAITECYHF
;
A
#
# COMPACT_ATOMS: atom_id res chain seq x y z
N MET A 1 1.07 -1.44 12.71
CA MET A 1 1.91 -0.31 12.22
C MET A 1 2.23 -0.56 10.76
N ILE A 2 1.80 0.32 9.87
CA ILE A 2 1.90 0.19 8.41
C ILE A 2 3.26 0.65 7.91
N LYS A 3 3.91 -0.18 7.10
CA LYS A 3 5.19 0.13 6.48
C LYS A 3 4.95 0.88 5.17
N VAL A 4 5.48 2.07 5.05
CA VAL A 4 5.45 2.89 3.84
C VAL A 4 6.87 3.03 3.30
N LEU A 5 7.07 2.62 2.06
CA LEU A 5 8.32 2.88 1.33
C LEU A 5 8.09 4.07 0.39
N VAL A 6 8.94 5.07 0.48
CA VAL A 6 8.97 6.23 -0.41
C VAL A 6 10.22 6.15 -1.28
N ALA A 7 10.05 5.90 -2.56
CA ALA A 7 11.11 5.94 -3.55
C ALA A 7 10.91 7.18 -4.43
N GLU A 8 11.75 8.18 -4.23
CA GLU A 8 11.72 9.47 -4.90
C GLU A 8 13.15 9.95 -5.09
N GLU A 9 13.54 10.18 -6.36
CA GLU A 9 14.89 10.58 -6.70
C GLU A 9 15.25 11.95 -6.10
N ASN A 10 14.29 12.88 -6.10
CA ASN A 10 14.49 14.18 -5.50
C ASN A 10 14.37 14.11 -3.98
N VAL A 11 15.52 14.23 -3.30
CA VAL A 11 15.61 14.18 -1.82
C VAL A 11 14.74 15.23 -1.14
N ALA A 12 14.59 16.42 -1.73
CA ALA A 12 13.75 17.48 -1.16
C ALA A 12 12.26 17.12 -1.22
N GLU A 13 11.81 16.51 -2.32
CA GLU A 13 10.43 15.99 -2.46
C GLU A 13 10.19 14.80 -1.52
N ALA A 14 11.12 13.83 -1.46
CA ALA A 14 11.05 12.72 -0.52
C ALA A 14 10.89 13.20 0.93
N ASN A 15 11.67 14.21 1.33
CA ASN A 15 11.59 14.82 2.66
C ASN A 15 10.25 15.51 2.92
N LYS A 16 9.64 16.15 1.89
CA LYS A 16 8.30 16.75 2.02
C LYS A 16 7.24 15.67 2.29
N TYR A 17 7.29 14.55 1.54
CA TYR A 17 6.37 13.43 1.75
C TYR A 17 6.52 12.87 3.17
N CYS A 18 7.74 12.57 3.58
CA CYS A 18 8.01 12.04 4.91
C CYS A 18 7.54 12.96 6.03
N ARG A 19 7.88 14.25 5.96
CA ARG A 19 7.47 15.23 6.98
C ARG A 19 5.95 15.36 7.08
N TYR A 20 5.25 15.27 5.97
CA TYR A 20 3.80 15.37 5.97
C TYR A 20 3.14 14.10 6.50
N LEU A 21 3.62 12.93 6.07
CA LEU A 21 3.09 11.63 6.44
C LEU A 21 3.44 11.23 7.89
N SER A 22 4.54 11.76 8.45
CA SER A 22 4.93 11.51 9.86
C SER A 22 3.93 12.05 10.89
N LYS A 23 2.96 12.87 10.45
CA LYS A 23 1.81 13.27 11.29
C LYS A 23 0.89 12.10 11.62
N CYS A 24 0.95 11.03 10.85
CA CYS A 24 0.20 9.79 11.07
C CYS A 24 1.02 8.87 11.99
N ARG A 25 0.54 8.63 13.21
CA ARG A 25 1.29 7.86 14.24
C ARG A 25 1.47 6.38 13.91
N ASP A 26 0.62 5.84 13.04
CA ASP A 26 0.59 4.41 12.71
C ASP A 26 1.49 4.04 11.52
N LEU A 27 2.20 5.00 10.92
CA LEU A 27 3.05 4.79 9.77
C LEU A 27 4.54 4.67 10.14
N LYS A 28 5.19 3.62 9.64
CA LYS A 28 6.64 3.47 9.63
C LYS A 28 7.16 3.77 8.23
N ILE A 29 7.76 4.95 8.04
CA ILE A 29 8.18 5.44 6.74
C ILE A 29 9.67 5.16 6.54
N LYS A 30 10.02 4.64 5.36
CA LYS A 30 11.40 4.52 4.89
C LYS A 30 11.52 5.21 3.53
N THR A 31 12.61 5.94 3.32
CA THR A 31 12.92 6.60 2.05
C THR A 31 14.12 5.99 1.38
N VAL A 32 14.10 6.00 0.04
CA VAL A 32 15.20 5.66 -0.85
C VAL A 32 15.19 6.61 -2.04
N ASN A 33 16.35 6.85 -2.65
CA ASN A 33 16.51 7.88 -3.68
C ASN A 33 17.04 7.34 -5.03
N SER A 34 17.03 6.03 -5.21
CA SER A 34 17.35 5.39 -6.50
C SER A 34 16.45 4.20 -6.76
N GLY A 35 16.30 3.82 -8.03
CA GLY A 35 15.47 2.70 -8.45
C GLY A 35 15.99 1.36 -7.93
N ASP A 36 17.30 1.14 -7.95
CA ASP A 36 17.95 -0.06 -7.38
C ASP A 36 17.67 -0.20 -5.88
N GLN A 37 17.78 0.90 -5.14
CA GLN A 37 17.46 0.91 -3.71
C GLN A 37 15.96 0.68 -3.48
N ALA A 38 15.11 1.21 -4.37
CA ALA A 38 13.67 1.01 -4.28
C ALA A 38 13.32 -0.46 -4.39
N LEU A 39 13.83 -1.15 -5.42
CA LEU A 39 13.60 -2.57 -5.64
C LEU A 39 14.14 -3.42 -4.49
N SER A 40 15.43 -3.25 -4.14
CA SER A 40 16.08 -4.04 -3.09
C SER A 40 15.44 -3.82 -1.71
N THR A 41 15.05 -2.58 -1.41
CA THR A 41 14.39 -2.26 -0.14
C THR A 41 12.97 -2.82 -0.10
N TYR A 42 12.21 -2.71 -1.19
CA TYR A 42 10.87 -3.28 -1.29
C TYR A 42 10.89 -4.78 -0.98
N LEU A 43 11.77 -5.54 -1.63
CA LEU A 43 11.91 -6.98 -1.42
C LEU A 43 12.28 -7.33 0.04
N LYS A 44 13.10 -6.49 0.67
CA LYS A 44 13.56 -6.70 2.04
C LYS A 44 12.50 -6.41 3.10
N ILE A 45 11.78 -5.28 2.99
CA ILE A 45 10.86 -4.83 4.04
C ILE A 45 9.40 -5.21 3.77
N LYS A 46 9.06 -5.57 2.52
CA LYS A 46 7.70 -5.87 2.07
C LYS A 46 6.73 -4.81 2.57
N PRO A 47 6.76 -3.58 2.00
CA PRO A 47 5.95 -2.48 2.49
C PRO A 47 4.48 -2.72 2.19
N ASN A 48 3.61 -2.22 3.07
CA ASN A 48 2.17 -2.21 2.84
C ASN A 48 1.78 -1.19 1.77
N ILE A 49 2.50 -0.06 1.72
CA ILE A 49 2.27 1.00 0.75
C ILE A 49 3.61 1.40 0.13
N PHE A 50 3.64 1.51 -1.19
CA PHE A 50 4.82 1.88 -1.95
C PHE A 50 4.54 3.14 -2.77
N ILE A 51 5.13 4.27 -2.37
CA ILE A 51 5.13 5.51 -3.13
C ILE A 51 6.34 5.46 -4.05
N LEU A 52 6.09 5.41 -5.35
CA LEU A 52 7.12 5.23 -6.38
C LEU A 52 7.12 6.41 -7.34
N ASP A 53 8.27 7.04 -7.54
CA ASP A 53 8.45 8.00 -8.62
C ASP A 53 8.46 7.29 -9.98
N SER A 54 7.86 7.92 -10.99
CA SER A 54 7.89 7.41 -12.38
C SER A 54 9.29 7.45 -12.98
N HIS A 55 10.16 8.30 -12.48
CA HIS A 55 11.46 8.56 -13.07
C HIS A 55 12.61 8.34 -12.09
N PHE A 56 13.56 7.50 -12.50
CA PHE A 56 14.87 7.31 -11.88
C PHE A 56 15.92 7.24 -12.97
N ASN A 57 17.13 7.70 -12.68
CA ASN A 57 18.24 7.71 -13.62
C ASN A 57 18.88 6.32 -13.80
N ASP A 58 18.71 5.42 -12.85
CA ASP A 58 19.33 4.08 -12.80
C ASP A 58 18.41 2.98 -13.37
N ILE A 59 17.20 2.85 -12.87
CA ILE A 59 16.22 1.84 -13.31
C ILE A 59 14.87 2.52 -13.57
N ASN A 60 14.25 2.20 -14.70
CA ASN A 60 12.90 2.68 -15.01
C ASN A 60 11.87 2.09 -14.04
N SER A 61 10.93 2.91 -13.58
CA SER A 61 9.86 2.51 -12.69
C SER A 61 8.96 1.40 -13.26
N THR A 62 8.76 1.32 -14.58
CA THR A 62 8.08 0.19 -15.23
C THR A 62 8.83 -1.11 -14.99
N GLU A 63 10.14 -1.11 -15.13
CA GLU A 63 10.98 -2.28 -14.87
C GLU A 63 10.93 -2.70 -13.40
N ILE A 64 10.90 -1.73 -12.47
CA ILE A 64 10.69 -2.01 -11.03
C ILE A 64 9.36 -2.74 -10.81
N ILE A 65 8.28 -2.21 -11.39
CA ILE A 65 6.93 -2.78 -11.26
C ILE A 65 6.88 -4.18 -11.88
N ASP A 66 7.49 -4.39 -13.03
CA ASP A 66 7.54 -5.69 -13.71
C ASP A 66 8.30 -6.72 -12.89
N ARG A 67 9.47 -6.37 -12.37
CA ARG A 67 10.27 -7.26 -11.50
C ARG A 67 9.53 -7.62 -10.22
N LEU A 68 8.83 -6.67 -9.60
CA LEU A 68 7.97 -6.93 -8.46
C LEU A 68 6.79 -7.84 -8.83
N SER A 69 6.27 -7.72 -10.06
CA SER A 69 5.16 -8.54 -10.56
C SER A 69 5.52 -10.02 -10.68
N ILE A 70 6.73 -10.31 -11.11
CA ILE A 70 7.24 -11.69 -11.23
C ILE A 70 7.44 -12.33 -9.86
N THR A 71 7.85 -11.53 -8.88
CA THR A 71 8.21 -12.03 -7.54
C THR A 71 6.99 -12.30 -6.65
N TYR A 72 5.88 -11.61 -6.90
CA TYR A 72 4.64 -11.71 -6.12
C TYR A 72 3.50 -12.20 -7.00
N ASN A 73 3.47 -13.51 -7.22
CA ASN A 73 2.30 -14.19 -7.78
C ASN A 73 1.15 -14.12 -6.77
N GLU A 74 0.01 -13.61 -7.25
CA GLU A 74 -1.36 -13.75 -6.74
C GLU A 74 -1.62 -13.35 -5.28
N GLY A 75 -2.48 -12.36 -5.10
CA GLY A 75 -3.20 -12.08 -3.85
C GLY A 75 -2.82 -10.80 -3.13
N ASN A 76 -1.69 -10.16 -3.37
CA ASN A 76 -1.41 -8.87 -2.76
C ASN A 76 -1.98 -7.74 -3.59
N ASN A 77 -3.03 -7.12 -3.07
CA ASN A 77 -3.61 -5.89 -3.58
C ASN A 77 -2.53 -4.90 -3.97
N SER A 78 -2.72 -4.30 -5.12
CA SER A 78 -1.83 -3.28 -5.64
C SER A 78 -1.74 -2.10 -4.68
N ASN A 79 -0.57 -1.90 -4.08
CA ASN A 79 -0.36 -0.86 -3.07
C ASN A 79 0.64 0.18 -3.54
N ILE A 80 0.82 0.28 -4.87
CA ILE A 80 1.73 1.24 -5.49
C ILE A 80 0.99 2.54 -5.73
N LEU A 81 1.49 3.61 -5.12
CA LEU A 81 1.10 4.99 -5.38
C LEU A 81 2.17 5.60 -6.28
N LEU A 82 1.88 5.74 -7.57
CA LEU A 82 2.85 6.27 -8.53
C LEU A 82 2.78 7.79 -8.58
N THR A 83 3.93 8.46 -8.63
CA THR A 83 4.03 9.91 -8.85
C THR A 83 4.69 10.19 -10.19
N ALA A 84 4.09 11.02 -11.05
CA ALA A 84 4.55 11.29 -12.40
C ALA A 84 4.48 12.76 -12.79
N ASN A 85 5.43 13.22 -13.62
CA ASN A 85 5.52 14.62 -14.04
C ASN A 85 4.61 14.94 -15.24
N SER A 86 4.60 14.10 -16.28
CA SER A 86 3.93 14.37 -17.54
C SER A 86 2.66 13.57 -17.72
N ALA A 87 1.78 14.03 -18.63
CA ALA A 87 0.61 13.28 -19.03
C ALA A 87 0.99 12.02 -19.84
N GLU A 88 2.09 12.06 -20.59
CA GLU A 88 2.61 10.93 -21.37
C GLU A 88 3.10 9.81 -20.47
N GLU A 89 3.85 10.14 -19.40
CA GLU A 89 4.22 9.19 -18.38
C GLU A 89 2.99 8.57 -17.73
N GLN A 90 1.96 9.37 -17.44
CA GLN A 90 0.72 8.89 -16.85
C GLN A 90 0.00 7.87 -17.74
N VAL A 91 -0.05 8.09 -19.05
CA VAL A 91 -0.70 7.17 -20.01
C VAL A 91 0.01 5.82 -20.06
N THR A 92 1.33 5.80 -19.94
CA THR A 92 2.13 4.57 -19.94
C THR A 92 1.75 3.65 -18.78
N PHE A 93 1.30 4.21 -17.66
CA PHE A 93 0.97 3.46 -16.45
C PHE A 93 -0.52 3.17 -16.24
N VAL A 94 -1.42 3.74 -17.05
CA VAL A 94 -2.89 3.58 -16.88
C VAL A 94 -3.35 2.11 -16.90
N ASN A 95 -2.63 1.25 -17.62
CA ASN A 95 -2.99 -0.16 -17.79
C ASN A 95 -2.26 -1.13 -16.85
N VAL A 96 -1.49 -0.61 -15.89
CA VAL A 96 -0.76 -1.46 -14.94
C VAL A 96 -1.66 -1.78 -13.74
N SER A 97 -2.21 -2.98 -13.70
CA SER A 97 -3.15 -3.47 -12.66
C SER A 97 -2.63 -3.38 -11.22
N LYS A 98 -1.33 -3.14 -11.05
CA LYS A 98 -0.67 -3.06 -9.74
C LYS A 98 -0.57 -1.66 -9.15
N ILE A 99 -0.95 -0.62 -9.91
CA ILE A 99 -0.96 0.75 -9.45
C ILE A 99 -2.32 1.04 -8.83
N TYR A 100 -2.33 1.30 -7.53
CA TYR A 100 -3.54 1.70 -6.82
C TYR A 100 -3.99 3.09 -7.24
N LYS A 101 -3.06 4.03 -7.34
CA LYS A 101 -3.35 5.42 -7.72
C LYS A 101 -2.15 6.14 -8.32
N LEU A 102 -2.43 6.97 -9.31
CA LEU A 102 -1.48 7.85 -9.94
C LEU A 102 -1.63 9.28 -9.42
N PHE A 103 -0.53 9.92 -9.06
CA PHE A 103 -0.47 11.31 -8.64
C PHE A 103 0.36 12.14 -9.62
N LYS A 104 -0.23 13.22 -10.11
CA LYS A 104 0.50 14.20 -10.93
C LYS A 104 1.37 15.09 -10.03
N LYS A 105 2.62 15.28 -10.39
CA LYS A 105 3.51 16.25 -9.73
C LYS A 105 3.18 17.68 -10.20
N PRO A 106 3.24 18.69 -9.32
CA PRO A 106 3.57 18.59 -7.91
C PRO A 106 2.47 17.92 -7.10
N VAL A 107 2.84 16.92 -6.28
CA VAL A 107 1.87 16.13 -5.52
C VAL A 107 1.21 16.96 -4.43
N LYS A 108 -0.12 17.00 -4.43
CA LYS A 108 -0.89 17.60 -3.35
C LYS A 108 -0.82 16.69 -2.12
N LEU A 109 0.01 17.05 -1.14
CA LEU A 109 0.29 16.24 0.05
C LEU A 109 -0.96 15.80 0.81
N ARG A 110 -1.98 16.65 0.86
CA ARG A 110 -3.29 16.31 1.46
C ARG A 110 -3.96 15.15 0.74
N ASN A 111 -3.89 15.11 -0.60
CA ASN A 111 -4.51 14.03 -1.38
C ASN A 111 -3.73 12.71 -1.17
N LEU A 112 -2.41 12.79 -1.13
CA LEU A 112 -1.55 11.64 -0.82
C LEU A 112 -1.87 11.09 0.57
N TYR A 113 -1.93 11.96 1.58
CA TYR A 113 -2.28 11.60 2.95
C TYR A 113 -3.67 10.94 3.05
N ASN A 114 -4.69 11.54 2.43
CA ASN A 114 -6.04 10.99 2.45
C ASN A 114 -6.09 9.58 1.82
N THR A 115 -5.39 9.40 0.69
CA THR A 115 -5.30 8.08 0.03
C THR A 115 -4.64 7.05 0.95
N ILE A 116 -3.52 7.41 1.58
CA ILE A 116 -2.81 6.52 2.52
C ILE A 116 -3.67 6.22 3.75
N SER A 117 -4.41 7.20 4.26
CA SER A 117 -5.33 6.98 5.39
C SER A 117 -6.45 6.01 5.05
N GLN A 118 -7.06 6.13 3.86
CA GLN A 118 -8.05 5.18 3.37
C GLN A 118 -7.48 3.77 3.23
N MET A 119 -6.27 3.64 2.65
CA MET A 119 -5.58 2.36 2.57
C MET A 119 -5.26 1.79 3.96
N ASN A 120 -4.86 2.65 4.91
CA ASN A 120 -4.56 2.26 6.29
C ASN A 120 -5.80 1.71 7.00
N GLU A 121 -6.95 2.32 6.81
CA GLU A 121 -8.22 1.81 7.34
C GLU A 121 -8.51 0.42 6.79
N LYS A 122 -8.39 0.23 5.46
CA LYS A 122 -8.57 -1.08 4.85
C LYS A 122 -7.64 -2.14 5.46
N TYR A 123 -6.35 -1.83 5.64
CA TYR A 123 -5.40 -2.76 6.29
C TYR A 123 -5.71 -3.08 7.75
N LYS A 124 -6.32 -2.15 8.49
CA LYS A 124 -6.77 -2.42 9.87
C LYS A 124 -7.91 -3.44 9.91
N TYR A 125 -8.71 -3.50 8.85
CA TYR A 125 -9.81 -4.45 8.74
C TYR A 125 -9.35 -5.80 8.16
N ASP A 126 -8.41 -5.81 7.20
CA ASP A 126 -7.82 -7.03 6.65
C ASP A 126 -6.92 -7.77 7.67
N ASP A 127 -6.38 -7.09 8.68
CA ASP A 127 -5.59 -7.64 9.79
C ASP A 127 -6.48 -8.11 10.97
N PHE A 128 -7.80 -8.12 10.78
CA PHE A 128 -8.69 -8.77 11.75
C PHE A 128 -8.48 -10.28 11.61
N ASP A 129 -7.50 -10.78 12.37
CA ASP A 129 -7.12 -12.18 12.38
C ASP A 129 -8.35 -13.02 12.73
N GLU A 130 -8.58 -14.08 11.96
CA GLU A 130 -9.61 -15.10 12.21
C GLU A 130 -9.57 -15.59 13.67
N ASN A 131 -8.42 -15.57 14.31
CA ASN A 131 -8.22 -15.88 15.71
C ASN A 131 -8.81 -14.82 16.66
N GLU A 132 -8.66 -13.52 16.36
CA GLU A 132 -9.28 -12.44 17.17
C GLU A 132 -10.81 -12.47 17.02
N MET A 133 -11.33 -12.73 15.83
CA MET A 133 -12.75 -12.91 15.58
C MET A 133 -13.28 -14.11 16.38
N ASN A 134 -12.58 -15.24 16.32
CA ASN A 134 -12.94 -16.44 17.06
C ASN A 134 -12.89 -16.22 18.59
N LEU A 135 -11.92 -15.45 19.07
CA LEU A 135 -11.85 -15.08 20.50
C LEU A 135 -13.04 -14.23 20.91
N LEU A 136 -13.37 -13.21 20.13
CA LEU A 136 -14.51 -12.32 20.37
C LEU A 136 -15.85 -13.09 20.36
N LEU A 137 -16.03 -14.00 19.41
CA LEU A 137 -17.22 -14.85 19.32
C LEU A 137 -17.35 -15.76 20.54
N ARG A 138 -16.22 -16.31 21.04
CA ARG A 138 -16.20 -17.10 22.29
C ARG A 138 -16.59 -16.27 23.52
N GLU A 139 -16.08 -15.03 23.64
CA GLU A 139 -16.43 -14.11 24.70
C GLU A 139 -17.92 -13.73 24.67
N LEU A 140 -18.51 -13.65 23.48
CA LEU A 140 -19.94 -13.41 23.28
C LEU A 140 -20.79 -14.68 23.45
N GLY A 141 -20.18 -15.84 23.75
CA GLY A 141 -20.88 -17.09 24.02
C GLY A 141 -21.25 -17.91 22.79
N PHE A 142 -20.66 -17.63 21.63
CA PHE A 142 -20.87 -18.43 20.42
C PHE A 142 -19.98 -19.69 20.40
N VAL A 143 -20.51 -20.77 19.86
CA VAL A 143 -19.80 -22.03 19.66
C VAL A 143 -19.01 -21.92 18.33
N ILE A 144 -17.70 -21.88 18.42
CA ILE A 144 -16.80 -21.81 17.25
C ILE A 144 -16.87 -23.12 16.46
N ASN A 145 -16.70 -23.05 15.14
CA ASN A 145 -16.83 -24.16 14.19
C ASN A 145 -18.26 -24.74 14.11
N SER A 146 -19.25 -23.89 14.25
CA SER A 146 -20.64 -24.25 13.93
C SER A 146 -21.06 -23.58 12.62
N PRO A 147 -21.98 -24.19 11.84
CA PRO A 147 -22.47 -23.58 10.60
C PRO A 147 -23.02 -22.15 10.78
N CYS A 148 -23.51 -21.83 11.96
CA CYS A 148 -24.03 -20.49 12.29
C CYS A 148 -22.89 -19.48 12.48
N THR A 149 -21.77 -19.89 13.10
CA THR A 149 -20.60 -19.00 13.29
C THR A 149 -19.83 -18.79 11.98
N ASP A 150 -19.75 -19.81 11.13
CA ASP A 150 -19.15 -19.70 9.81
C ASP A 150 -19.92 -18.71 8.94
N LEU A 151 -21.26 -18.79 8.90
CA LEU A 151 -22.11 -17.84 8.20
C LEU A 151 -22.03 -16.41 8.77
N MET A 152 -21.87 -16.27 10.09
CA MET A 152 -21.70 -14.94 10.70
C MET A 152 -20.34 -14.33 10.36
N ILE A 153 -19.28 -15.12 10.37
CA ILE A 153 -17.92 -14.67 9.98
C ILE A 153 -17.94 -14.23 8.51
N GLU A 154 -18.55 -15.02 7.62
CA GLU A 154 -18.70 -14.71 6.21
C GLU A 154 -19.51 -13.41 6.01
N ALA A 155 -20.65 -13.26 6.66
CA ALA A 155 -21.48 -12.06 6.58
C ALA A 155 -20.80 -10.81 7.14
N ILE A 156 -20.06 -10.92 8.24
CA ILE A 156 -19.27 -9.82 8.80
C ILE A 156 -18.15 -9.44 7.83
N THR A 157 -17.45 -10.43 7.29
CA THR A 157 -16.36 -10.20 6.32
C THR A 157 -16.89 -9.54 5.05
N GLU A 158 -18.04 -9.96 4.53
CA GLU A 158 -18.68 -9.32 3.37
C GLU A 158 -19.14 -7.88 3.67
N CYS A 159 -19.64 -7.59 4.87
CA CYS A 159 -20.04 -6.23 5.26
C CYS A 159 -18.85 -5.26 5.37
N TYR A 160 -17.64 -5.76 5.60
CA TYR A 160 -16.43 -4.92 5.67
C TYR A 160 -15.73 -4.75 4.32
N HIS A 161 -16.16 -5.46 3.28
CA HIS A 161 -15.62 -5.34 1.91
C HIS A 161 -16.43 -4.39 1.00
N PHE A 162 -17.44 -3.68 1.54
CA PHE A 162 -18.19 -2.63 0.82
C PHE A 162 -17.67 -1.22 1.11
#